data_821549c83cfeeef76df132c48c3aa34c
#
_entry.id   821549c83cfeeef76df132c48c3aa34c
#
_cell.length_a   1.000
_cell.length_b   1.000
_cell.length_c   1.000
_cell.angle_alpha   90.00
_cell.angle_beta   90.00
_cell.angle_gamma   90.00
#
_symmetry.space_group_name_H-M   'P 1'
#
loop_
_entity.id
_entity.type
_entity.pdbx_description
1 polymer ?
#
loop_
_entity_poly.entity_id
_entity_poly.type
_entity_poly.pdbx_seq_one_letter_code
_entity_poly.pdbx_strand_id
1 'polypeptide(L)'
;LNRHIGGGNYEYIDTGTINDDAIKTGFIYDALSVRALTKFALLDSSVDYRFKENKNRPALAQTFEELSNGAVLTVVVNHLKSKGSSCDSTGDRNVRDGQGNCNLARRNAAESIADWIKTDPTDSGDPDYLIIGDLNAYPEEDPLAALQNAGLTNLLAGQADVYSFAFDGQVGALDYALATRSLLVQVIDTIAWHINADEPPLLDYNLEHGRNPDLFNAASPYRASDHDPIIIGLDLTK
;
A
#
# COMPACT_ATOMS: atom_id res chain seq x y z
N LEU A 1 -18.51 -0.10 -9.03
CA LEU A 1 -18.00 -1.48 -8.97
C LEU A 1 -19.16 -2.47 -9.02
N ASN A 2 -20.06 -2.53 -8.01
CA ASN A 2 -21.13 -3.53 -7.89
C ASN A 2 -22.04 -3.63 -9.13
N ARG A 3 -22.34 -2.51 -9.80
CA ARG A 3 -23.14 -2.52 -11.05
C ARG A 3 -22.39 -3.17 -12.21
N HIS A 4 -21.08 -2.98 -12.31
CA HIS A 4 -20.27 -3.49 -13.43
C HIS A 4 -19.98 -4.98 -13.34
N ILE A 5 -19.88 -5.51 -12.11
CA ILE A 5 -19.63 -6.95 -11.89
C ILE A 5 -20.94 -7.77 -11.77
N GLY A 6 -22.10 -7.14 -12.00
CA GLY A 6 -23.36 -7.88 -12.09
C GLY A 6 -23.96 -8.35 -10.76
N GLY A 7 -23.75 -7.60 -9.67
CA GLY A 7 -24.34 -7.89 -8.36
C GLY A 7 -23.34 -8.19 -7.25
N GLY A 8 -22.17 -7.56 -7.29
CA GLY A 8 -21.21 -7.64 -6.19
C GLY A 8 -21.71 -6.95 -4.91
N ASN A 9 -21.17 -7.38 -3.78
CA ASN A 9 -21.50 -6.88 -2.44
C ASN A 9 -20.30 -6.12 -1.85
N TYR A 10 -19.57 -5.41 -2.69
CA TYR A 10 -18.44 -4.61 -2.24
C TYR A 10 -18.91 -3.37 -1.50
N GLU A 11 -18.30 -3.14 -0.35
CA GLU A 11 -18.40 -1.94 0.45
C GLU A 11 -17.03 -1.26 0.54
N TYR A 12 -16.98 -0.08 1.13
CA TYR A 12 -15.73 0.65 1.36
C TYR A 12 -15.74 1.31 2.74
N ILE A 13 -14.54 1.61 3.25
CA ILE A 13 -14.40 2.35 4.51
C ILE A 13 -14.52 3.84 4.18
N ASP A 14 -15.61 4.46 4.62
CA ASP A 14 -15.82 5.90 4.46
C ASP A 14 -15.02 6.69 5.50
N THR A 15 -13.88 7.19 5.07
CA THR A 15 -12.99 8.03 5.89
C THR A 15 -13.28 9.51 5.76
N GLY A 16 -14.23 9.91 4.92
CA GLY A 16 -14.39 11.32 4.53
C GLY A 16 -13.13 11.87 3.85
N THR A 17 -12.87 13.16 4.05
CA THR A 17 -11.63 13.82 3.59
C THR A 17 -10.52 13.56 4.61
N ILE A 18 -9.40 12.98 4.18
CA ILE A 18 -8.26 12.66 5.07
C ILE A 18 -7.24 13.81 5.08
N ASN A 19 -6.94 14.38 3.92
CA ASN A 19 -6.01 15.52 3.75
C ASN A 19 -6.38 16.30 2.48
N ASP A 20 -5.54 17.25 2.09
CA ASP A 20 -5.75 18.11 0.92
C ASP A 20 -5.17 17.52 -0.39
N ASP A 21 -4.64 16.28 -0.38
CA ASP A 21 -4.14 15.63 -1.60
C ASP A 21 -5.32 15.21 -2.50
N ALA A 22 -5.11 15.22 -3.81
CA ALA A 22 -6.08 14.77 -4.79
C ALA A 22 -6.43 13.28 -4.67
N ILE A 23 -5.54 12.48 -4.08
CA ILE A 23 -5.69 11.03 -3.88
C ILE A 23 -5.47 10.66 -2.41
N LYS A 24 -6.12 9.58 -1.98
CA LYS A 24 -5.99 9.03 -0.62
C LYS A 24 -5.88 7.51 -0.66
N THR A 25 -5.41 6.93 0.42
CA THR A 25 -5.52 5.49 0.69
C THR A 25 -6.96 5.14 1.06
N GLY A 26 -7.37 3.90 0.81
CA GLY A 26 -8.73 3.44 1.11
C GLY A 26 -8.86 1.93 1.06
N PHE A 27 -9.99 1.42 1.54
CA PHE A 27 -10.35 0.01 1.48
C PHE A 27 -11.66 -0.19 0.74
N ILE A 28 -11.66 -1.21 -0.11
CA ILE A 28 -12.86 -1.81 -0.68
C ILE A 28 -12.84 -3.29 -0.27
N TYR A 29 -13.95 -3.82 0.19
CA TYR A 29 -14.04 -5.19 0.68
C TYR A 29 -15.37 -5.85 0.28
N ASP A 30 -15.38 -7.17 0.17
CA ASP A 30 -16.62 -7.94 -0.05
C ASP A 30 -17.34 -8.16 1.29
N ALA A 31 -18.48 -7.50 1.46
CA ALA A 31 -19.28 -7.57 2.67
C ALA A 31 -19.97 -8.93 2.91
N LEU A 32 -19.92 -9.87 1.96
CA LEU A 32 -20.34 -11.26 2.17
C LEU A 32 -19.24 -12.15 2.74
N SER A 33 -17.97 -11.72 2.60
CA SER A 33 -16.81 -12.49 3.06
C SER A 33 -16.26 -11.94 4.38
N VAL A 34 -16.20 -10.61 4.50
CA VAL A 34 -15.65 -9.94 5.68
C VAL A 34 -16.53 -8.79 6.12
N ARG A 35 -16.42 -8.42 7.38
CA ARG A 35 -17.01 -7.18 7.91
C ARG A 35 -15.94 -6.31 8.56
N ALA A 36 -16.06 -5.00 8.42
CA ALA A 36 -15.25 -4.07 9.16
C ALA A 36 -15.64 -4.09 10.64
N LEU A 37 -14.66 -4.34 11.52
CA LEU A 37 -14.80 -4.23 12.96
C LEU A 37 -14.23 -2.89 13.42
N THR A 38 -14.72 -2.38 14.54
CA THR A 38 -14.19 -1.20 15.20
C THR A 38 -14.24 0.07 14.31
N LYS A 39 -13.58 1.13 14.74
CA LYS A 39 -13.37 2.32 13.93
C LYS A 39 -12.05 2.18 13.18
N PHE A 40 -11.99 2.73 11.97
CA PHE A 40 -10.70 2.91 11.31
C PHE A 40 -9.81 3.87 12.12
N ALA A 41 -8.51 3.75 11.95
CA ALA A 41 -7.53 4.65 12.52
C ALA A 41 -6.65 5.27 11.41
N LEU A 42 -6.21 6.51 11.61
CA LEU A 42 -5.32 7.22 10.71
C LEU A 42 -4.01 7.54 11.42
N LEU A 43 -2.91 7.37 10.70
CA LEU A 43 -1.59 7.84 11.11
C LEU A 43 -1.23 9.07 10.28
N ASP A 44 -1.09 10.18 10.98
CA ASP A 44 -0.61 11.48 10.47
C ASP A 44 0.31 12.13 11.51
N SER A 45 0.70 13.39 11.28
CA SER A 45 1.60 14.11 12.20
C SER A 45 0.99 14.44 13.55
N SER A 46 -0.32 14.33 13.72
CA SER A 46 -0.98 14.51 15.04
C SER A 46 -0.82 13.29 15.93
N VAL A 47 -0.63 12.10 15.34
CA VAL A 47 -0.38 10.83 16.03
C VAL A 47 1.12 10.63 16.24
N ASP A 48 1.93 10.82 15.20
CA ASP A 48 3.39 10.75 15.28
C ASP A 48 4.01 11.87 14.43
N TYR A 49 4.74 12.78 15.06
CA TYR A 49 5.35 13.93 14.41
C TYR A 49 6.37 13.56 13.30
N ARG A 50 6.87 12.32 13.28
CA ARG A 50 7.75 11.79 12.23
C ARG A 50 6.99 11.53 10.93
N PHE A 51 5.70 11.17 11.02
CA PHE A 51 4.84 10.98 9.87
C PHE A 51 4.38 12.34 9.33
N LYS A 52 4.84 12.71 8.13
CA LYS A 52 4.51 13.98 7.51
C LYS A 52 3.46 13.77 6.43
N GLU A 53 2.19 14.08 6.73
CA GLU A 53 1.06 13.93 5.80
C GLU A 53 1.12 14.90 4.60
N ASN A 54 1.91 15.95 4.67
CA ASN A 54 2.22 16.81 3.52
C ASN A 54 3.29 16.22 2.59
N LYS A 55 3.79 15.04 2.91
CA LYS A 55 4.74 14.25 2.11
C LYS A 55 4.17 12.87 1.80
N ASN A 56 3.76 12.14 2.81
CA ASN A 56 3.12 10.82 2.69
C ASN A 56 1.60 10.99 2.75
N ARG A 57 0.80 10.12 2.09
CA ARG A 57 -0.63 10.04 2.38
C ARG A 57 -0.80 9.46 3.78
N PRO A 58 -1.74 9.95 4.60
CA PRO A 58 -2.01 9.33 5.90
C PRO A 58 -2.22 7.83 5.77
N ALA A 59 -1.56 7.04 6.61
CA ALA A 59 -1.76 5.60 6.63
C ALA A 59 -3.12 5.30 7.26
N LEU A 60 -3.85 4.34 6.69
CA LEU A 60 -5.18 3.96 7.14
C LEU A 60 -5.15 2.52 7.64
N ALA A 61 -5.55 2.32 8.90
CA ALA A 61 -5.75 1.00 9.49
C ALA A 61 -7.24 0.68 9.63
N GLN A 62 -7.62 -0.55 9.28
CA GLN A 62 -8.94 -1.11 9.51
C GLN A 62 -8.84 -2.57 9.92
N THR A 63 -9.56 -2.93 10.96
CA THR A 63 -9.72 -4.32 11.37
C THR A 63 -10.92 -4.94 10.68
N PHE A 64 -10.73 -6.14 10.14
CA PHE A 64 -11.75 -6.94 9.49
C PHE A 64 -11.91 -8.27 10.21
N GLU A 65 -13.14 -8.79 10.20
CA GLU A 65 -13.48 -10.14 10.64
C GLU A 65 -13.92 -10.97 9.45
N GLU A 66 -13.36 -12.16 9.30
CA GLU A 66 -13.85 -13.13 8.34
C GLU A 66 -15.17 -13.76 8.84
N LEU A 67 -16.23 -13.64 8.04
CA LEU A 67 -17.58 -14.06 8.46
C LEU A 67 -17.74 -15.58 8.58
N SER A 68 -16.88 -16.35 7.92
CA SER A 68 -16.97 -17.82 7.90
C SER A 68 -16.50 -18.47 9.21
N ASN A 69 -15.55 -17.85 9.92
CA ASN A 69 -14.88 -18.45 11.09
C ASN A 69 -14.69 -17.47 12.27
N GLY A 70 -14.97 -16.17 12.06
CA GLY A 70 -14.80 -15.14 13.08
C GLY A 70 -13.35 -14.69 13.32
N ALA A 71 -12.40 -15.10 12.47
CA ALA A 71 -11.02 -14.67 12.57
C ALA A 71 -10.86 -13.18 12.25
N VAL A 72 -9.93 -12.53 12.92
CA VAL A 72 -9.72 -11.09 12.89
C VAL A 72 -8.36 -10.77 12.32
N LEU A 73 -8.29 -9.71 11.50
CA LEU A 73 -7.06 -9.20 10.91
C LEU A 73 -7.12 -7.68 10.81
N THR A 74 -6.04 -7.00 11.19
CA THR A 74 -5.90 -5.56 10.93
C THR A 74 -5.03 -5.31 9.70
N VAL A 75 -5.57 -4.59 8.73
CA VAL A 75 -4.85 -4.19 7.52
C VAL A 75 -4.51 -2.71 7.59
N VAL A 76 -3.25 -2.37 7.26
CA VAL A 76 -2.74 -0.99 7.22
C VAL A 76 -2.33 -0.69 5.78
N VAL A 77 -3.08 0.18 5.10
CA VAL A 77 -2.76 0.60 3.73
C VAL A 77 -1.96 1.90 3.73
N ASN A 78 -0.93 1.94 2.90
CA ASN A 78 0.06 3.01 2.85
C ASN A 78 0.29 3.50 1.42
N HIS A 79 0.66 4.78 1.30
CA HIS A 79 1.20 5.35 0.08
C HIS A 79 2.23 6.41 0.47
N LEU A 80 3.50 6.02 0.55
CA LEU A 80 4.57 6.89 1.01
C LEU A 80 5.02 7.86 -0.09
N LYS A 81 5.89 8.79 0.27
CA LYS A 81 6.33 9.87 -0.62
C LYS A 81 7.10 9.34 -1.84
N SER A 82 6.62 9.68 -3.04
CA SER A 82 7.28 9.34 -4.29
C SER A 82 8.65 10.00 -4.44
N LYS A 83 9.53 9.36 -5.23
CA LYS A 83 10.87 9.87 -5.57
C LYS A 83 10.84 10.94 -6.66
N GLY A 84 9.69 11.16 -7.33
CA GLY A 84 9.58 12.03 -8.51
C GLY A 84 9.75 13.52 -8.23
N SER A 85 9.66 13.97 -6.98
CA SER A 85 9.88 15.37 -6.61
C SER A 85 10.89 15.52 -5.47
N SER A 86 11.61 16.68 -5.45
CA SER A 86 12.59 16.98 -4.41
C SER A 86 11.96 17.30 -3.06
N CYS A 87 12.67 16.93 -1.99
CA CYS A 87 12.44 17.37 -0.62
C CYS A 87 13.58 18.27 -0.09
N ASP A 88 14.34 18.90 -0.95
CA ASP A 88 15.49 19.74 -0.60
C ASP A 88 15.11 20.88 0.34
N SER A 89 13.92 21.46 0.15
CA SER A 89 13.40 22.53 0.99
C SER A 89 13.17 22.12 2.46
N THR A 90 13.09 20.82 2.72
CA THR A 90 12.95 20.27 4.09
C THR A 90 14.24 19.60 4.58
N GLY A 91 15.35 19.76 3.84
CA GLY A 91 16.65 19.17 4.18
C GLY A 91 16.81 17.69 3.82
N ASP A 92 15.79 17.07 3.24
CA ASP A 92 15.79 15.66 2.81
C ASP A 92 16.10 15.56 1.30
N ARG A 93 17.35 15.89 0.97
CA ARG A 93 17.84 15.91 -0.41
C ARG A 93 18.30 14.53 -0.86
N ASN A 94 18.30 14.30 -2.16
CA ASN A 94 18.97 13.17 -2.76
C ASN A 94 20.50 13.29 -2.60
N VAL A 95 21.08 12.45 -1.75
CA VAL A 95 22.52 12.41 -1.50
C VAL A 95 23.26 11.45 -2.42
N ARG A 96 22.57 10.84 -3.40
CA ARG A 96 23.08 9.91 -4.42
C ARG A 96 23.65 8.62 -3.85
N ASP A 97 23.05 8.14 -2.77
CA ASP A 97 23.36 6.87 -2.11
C ASP A 97 22.48 5.69 -2.61
N GLY A 98 21.70 5.92 -3.65
CA GLY A 98 20.74 4.95 -4.21
C GLY A 98 19.31 5.11 -3.69
N GLN A 99 19.09 5.82 -2.58
CA GLN A 99 17.77 5.95 -1.94
C GLN A 99 16.83 6.95 -2.68
N GLY A 100 17.37 7.81 -3.53
CA GLY A 100 16.59 8.80 -4.27
C GLY A 100 16.13 9.99 -3.41
N ASN A 101 15.20 10.77 -3.96
CA ASN A 101 14.62 11.93 -3.27
C ASN A 101 13.76 11.51 -2.07
N CYS A 102 13.70 12.34 -1.03
CA CYS A 102 12.76 12.19 0.09
C CYS A 102 12.91 10.88 0.90
N ASN A 103 14.12 10.33 0.98
CA ASN A 103 14.35 9.08 1.71
C ASN A 103 14.04 9.20 3.20
N LEU A 104 14.45 10.30 3.83
CA LEU A 104 14.21 10.54 5.25
C LEU A 104 12.70 10.60 5.56
N ALA A 105 11.91 11.23 4.69
CA ALA A 105 10.46 11.29 4.85
C ALA A 105 9.83 9.89 4.81
N ARG A 106 10.25 9.02 3.86
CA ARG A 106 9.76 7.64 3.76
C ARG A 106 10.22 6.77 4.94
N ARG A 107 11.51 6.85 5.30
CA ARG A 107 12.05 6.11 6.46
C ARG A 107 11.33 6.47 7.75
N ASN A 108 11.18 7.76 8.04
CA ASN A 108 10.47 8.23 9.22
C ASN A 108 9.01 7.76 9.24
N ALA A 109 8.33 7.76 8.09
CA ALA A 109 6.97 7.23 7.97
C ALA A 109 6.93 5.73 8.25
N ALA A 110 7.87 4.95 7.71
CA ALA A 110 7.98 3.51 7.96
C ALA A 110 8.22 3.20 9.46
N GLU A 111 9.14 3.94 10.10
CA GLU A 111 9.37 3.84 11.54
C GLU A 111 8.10 4.18 12.35
N SER A 112 7.39 5.25 11.95
CA SER A 112 6.14 5.64 12.61
C SER A 112 5.05 4.57 12.47
N ILE A 113 4.90 3.96 11.28
CA ILE A 113 3.96 2.85 11.05
C ILE A 113 4.30 1.68 11.96
N ALA A 114 5.58 1.28 12.02
CA ALA A 114 6.05 0.17 12.83
C ALA A 114 5.80 0.38 14.33
N ASP A 115 5.91 1.61 14.81
CA ASP A 115 5.62 1.93 16.21
C ASP A 115 4.11 2.06 16.48
N TRP A 116 3.37 2.62 15.52
CA TRP A 116 1.94 2.84 15.63
C TRP A 116 1.14 1.53 15.73
N ILE A 117 1.45 0.52 14.92
CA ILE A 117 0.75 -0.78 14.99
C ILE A 117 0.91 -1.47 16.35
N LYS A 118 2.00 -1.21 17.08
CA LYS A 118 2.22 -1.73 18.45
C LYS A 118 1.25 -1.14 19.48
N THR A 119 0.62 -0.01 19.15
CA THR A 119 -0.36 0.65 20.04
C THR A 119 -1.77 0.14 19.87
N ASP A 120 -2.00 -0.84 19.00
CA ASP A 120 -3.33 -1.36 18.61
C ASP A 120 -4.30 -0.22 18.23
N PRO A 121 -4.01 0.52 17.13
CA PRO A 121 -4.71 1.77 16.82
C PRO A 121 -6.20 1.62 16.53
N THR A 122 -6.67 0.41 16.28
CA THR A 122 -8.08 0.08 16.01
C THR A 122 -8.78 -0.57 17.22
N ASP A 123 -8.08 -0.74 18.35
CA ASP A 123 -8.59 -1.47 19.53
C ASP A 123 -9.09 -2.88 19.17
N SER A 124 -8.38 -3.57 18.28
CA SER A 124 -8.74 -4.92 17.83
C SER A 124 -8.48 -5.98 18.89
N GLY A 125 -7.47 -5.78 19.72
CA GLY A 125 -6.94 -6.78 20.67
C GLY A 125 -6.23 -7.94 19.98
N ASP A 126 -6.06 -7.89 18.63
CA ASP A 126 -5.48 -8.95 17.82
C ASP A 126 -4.07 -8.54 17.33
N PRO A 127 -3.05 -9.42 17.42
CA PRO A 127 -1.68 -9.10 17.04
C PRO A 127 -1.42 -9.21 15.51
N ASP A 128 -2.40 -9.63 14.72
CA ASP A 128 -2.26 -9.90 13.30
C ASP A 128 -2.42 -8.62 12.47
N TYR A 129 -1.28 -8.10 12.01
CA TYR A 129 -1.22 -6.92 11.16
C TYR A 129 -0.63 -7.26 9.79
N LEU A 130 -1.32 -6.80 8.74
CA LEU A 130 -0.87 -6.81 7.36
C LEU A 130 -0.67 -5.38 6.88
N ILE A 131 0.57 -4.99 6.60
CA ILE A 131 0.92 -3.68 6.07
C ILE A 131 1.06 -3.80 4.56
N ILE A 132 0.26 -3.04 3.81
CA ILE A 132 0.21 -3.10 2.35
C ILE A 132 0.33 -1.71 1.72
N GLY A 133 0.64 -1.69 0.43
CA GLY A 133 0.59 -0.51 -0.42
C GLY A 133 1.93 -0.10 -1.00
N ASP A 134 1.94 1.06 -1.67
CA ASP A 134 3.10 1.66 -2.30
C ASP A 134 3.98 2.36 -1.26
N LEU A 135 5.13 1.75 -0.95
CA LEU A 135 6.13 2.33 -0.05
C LEU A 135 7.10 3.28 -0.77
N ASN A 136 7.00 3.39 -2.11
CA ASN A 136 7.88 4.21 -2.95
C ASN A 136 9.37 3.99 -2.66
N ALA A 137 9.73 2.77 -2.29
CA ALA A 137 11.07 2.34 -1.92
C ALA A 137 11.37 0.97 -2.50
N TYR A 138 12.57 0.77 -3.02
CA TYR A 138 13.02 -0.55 -3.48
C TYR A 138 13.42 -1.46 -2.31
N PRO A 139 13.56 -2.80 -2.52
CA PRO A 139 13.73 -3.77 -1.42
C PRO A 139 14.88 -3.48 -0.44
N GLU A 140 15.99 -2.93 -0.93
CA GLU A 140 17.19 -2.65 -0.14
C GLU A 140 17.22 -1.21 0.43
N GLU A 141 16.12 -0.47 0.30
CA GLU A 141 16.07 0.92 0.79
C GLU A 141 15.62 1.02 2.25
N ASP A 142 15.98 2.13 2.88
CA ASP A 142 15.77 2.40 4.31
C ASP A 142 14.34 2.16 4.81
N PRO A 143 13.26 2.51 4.07
CA PRO A 143 11.90 2.28 4.54
C PRO A 143 11.58 0.80 4.76
N LEU A 144 12.01 -0.08 3.84
CA LEU A 144 11.84 -1.52 3.97
C LEU A 144 12.68 -2.06 5.14
N ALA A 145 13.95 -1.63 5.23
CA ALA A 145 14.83 -1.99 6.33
C ALA A 145 14.24 -1.58 7.70
N ALA A 146 13.62 -0.39 7.79
CA ALA A 146 12.98 0.09 9.02
C ALA A 146 11.83 -0.83 9.46
N LEU A 147 10.93 -1.20 8.54
CA LEU A 147 9.81 -2.11 8.83
C LEU A 147 10.31 -3.52 9.22
N GLN A 148 11.29 -4.05 8.48
CA GLN A 148 11.86 -5.37 8.77
C GLN A 148 12.62 -5.40 10.10
N ASN A 149 13.40 -4.37 10.43
CA ASN A 149 14.08 -4.24 11.71
C ASN A 149 13.10 -4.12 12.90
N ALA A 150 11.90 -3.64 12.66
CA ALA A 150 10.82 -3.60 13.64
C ALA A 150 10.12 -4.96 13.84
N GLY A 151 10.49 -5.99 13.08
CA GLY A 151 9.98 -7.36 13.19
C GLY A 151 8.90 -7.73 12.18
N LEU A 152 8.65 -6.88 11.18
CA LEU A 152 7.73 -7.21 10.08
C LEU A 152 8.47 -8.03 9.01
N THR A 153 7.78 -8.98 8.41
CA THR A 153 8.32 -9.82 7.34
C THR A 153 7.75 -9.38 6.00
N ASN A 154 8.62 -9.02 5.06
CA ASN A 154 8.23 -8.78 3.67
C ASN A 154 7.85 -10.11 3.01
N LEU A 155 6.59 -10.25 2.60
CA LEU A 155 6.04 -11.48 2.04
C LEU A 155 6.50 -11.77 0.60
N LEU A 156 7.07 -10.77 -0.07
CA LEU A 156 7.66 -10.92 -1.41
C LEU A 156 9.17 -11.21 -1.37
N ALA A 157 9.78 -11.22 -0.18
CA ALA A 157 11.22 -11.42 -0.05
C ALA A 157 11.66 -12.80 -0.54
N GLY A 158 12.73 -12.83 -1.34
CA GLY A 158 13.30 -14.07 -1.87
C GLY A 158 12.58 -14.67 -3.08
N GLN A 159 11.51 -14.07 -3.54
CA GLN A 159 10.89 -14.45 -4.82
C GLN A 159 11.73 -13.89 -5.98
N ALA A 160 11.89 -14.67 -7.03
CA ALA A 160 12.57 -14.23 -8.25
C ALA A 160 11.65 -13.31 -9.07
N ASP A 161 12.26 -12.33 -9.72
CA ASP A 161 11.61 -11.46 -10.72
C ASP A 161 10.38 -10.69 -10.22
N VAL A 162 10.35 -10.34 -8.92
CA VAL A 162 9.27 -9.54 -8.35
C VAL A 162 9.42 -8.08 -8.73
N TYR A 163 8.42 -7.55 -9.39
CA TYR A 163 8.27 -6.11 -9.63
C TYR A 163 6.78 -5.72 -9.56
N SER A 164 6.50 -4.47 -9.29
CA SER A 164 5.15 -3.91 -9.33
C SER A 164 5.09 -2.61 -10.12
N PHE A 165 6.24 -2.13 -10.57
CA PHE A 165 6.38 -0.86 -11.28
C PHE A 165 7.46 -0.94 -12.35
N ALA A 166 7.21 -0.29 -13.49
CA ALA A 166 8.18 -0.14 -14.57
C ALA A 166 8.42 1.34 -14.88
N PHE A 167 9.68 1.75 -14.87
CA PHE A 167 10.07 3.12 -15.17
C PHE A 167 11.37 3.16 -15.98
N ASP A 168 11.36 3.92 -17.06
CA ASP A 168 12.53 4.14 -17.94
C ASP A 168 13.20 2.83 -18.40
N GLY A 169 12.39 1.82 -18.70
CA GLY A 169 12.87 0.50 -19.15
C GLY A 169 13.44 -0.38 -18.03
N GLN A 170 13.27 -0.01 -16.79
CA GLN A 170 13.67 -0.79 -15.62
C GLN A 170 12.43 -1.17 -14.80
N VAL A 171 12.46 -2.37 -14.22
CA VAL A 171 11.39 -2.85 -13.34
C VAL A 171 11.88 -2.97 -11.90
N GLY A 172 10.95 -2.81 -10.95
CA GLY A 172 11.25 -2.97 -9.52
C GLY A 172 9.99 -3.01 -8.66
N ALA A 173 10.11 -3.54 -7.46
CA ALA A 173 9.02 -3.56 -6.51
C ALA A 173 8.96 -2.22 -5.75
N LEU A 174 7.79 -1.58 -5.76
CA LEU A 174 7.45 -0.40 -4.93
C LEU A 174 6.26 -0.72 -4.00
N ASP A 175 5.44 -1.69 -4.40
CA ASP A 175 4.27 -2.16 -3.67
C ASP A 175 4.62 -3.43 -2.90
N TYR A 176 4.18 -3.50 -1.65
CA TYR A 176 4.56 -4.55 -0.72
C TYR A 176 3.39 -5.07 0.10
N ALA A 177 3.61 -6.26 0.65
CA ALA A 177 2.86 -6.82 1.77
C ALA A 177 3.86 -7.25 2.84
N LEU A 178 3.73 -6.68 4.06
CA LEU A 178 4.52 -7.07 5.21
C LEU A 178 3.59 -7.54 6.33
N ALA A 179 3.95 -8.64 6.97
CA ALA A 179 3.14 -9.25 8.02
C ALA A 179 3.86 -9.25 9.37
N THR A 180 3.08 -9.15 10.45
CA THR A 180 3.56 -9.46 11.80
C THR A 180 3.87 -10.95 11.91
N ARG A 181 4.68 -11.30 12.91
CA ARG A 181 5.10 -12.70 13.12
C ARG A 181 3.90 -13.64 13.38
N SER A 182 2.89 -13.16 14.07
CA SER A 182 1.67 -13.93 14.36
C SER A 182 0.89 -14.25 13.09
N LEU A 183 0.78 -13.29 12.16
CA LEU A 183 0.08 -13.49 10.89
C LEU A 183 0.81 -14.44 9.93
N LEU A 184 2.15 -14.57 10.01
CA LEU A 184 2.93 -15.36 9.05
C LEU A 184 2.48 -16.80 8.90
N VAL A 185 2.00 -17.43 9.98
CA VAL A 185 1.54 -18.83 9.93
C VAL A 185 0.24 -19.00 9.14
N GLN A 186 -0.46 -17.91 8.92
CA GLN A 186 -1.73 -17.83 8.20
C GLN A 186 -1.54 -17.44 6.73
N VAL A 187 -0.34 -17.00 6.32
CA VAL A 187 -0.04 -16.68 4.92
C VAL A 187 0.12 -17.97 4.12
N ILE A 188 -0.65 -18.10 3.05
CA ILE A 188 -0.58 -19.23 2.11
C ILE A 188 0.40 -18.92 0.99
N ASP A 189 0.22 -17.74 0.36
CA ASP A 189 1.01 -17.34 -0.80
C ASP A 189 0.94 -15.81 -0.98
N THR A 190 1.91 -15.26 -1.71
CA THR A 190 1.93 -13.84 -2.07
C THR A 190 2.57 -13.70 -3.45
N ILE A 191 1.93 -12.98 -4.35
CA ILE A 191 2.42 -12.73 -5.70
C ILE A 191 2.23 -11.28 -6.12
N ALA A 192 3.11 -10.77 -6.99
CA ALA A 192 2.85 -9.62 -7.82
C ALA A 192 2.14 -10.09 -9.09
N TRP A 193 0.97 -9.56 -9.38
CA TRP A 193 0.18 -9.95 -10.55
C TRP A 193 0.45 -8.98 -11.71
N HIS A 194 1.32 -9.39 -12.64
CA HIS A 194 1.78 -8.57 -13.76
C HIS A 194 0.69 -8.38 -14.81
N ILE A 195 -0.16 -7.36 -14.62
CA ILE A 195 -1.28 -7.02 -15.52
C ILE A 195 -1.28 -5.56 -15.98
N ASN A 196 -0.43 -4.72 -15.43
CA ASN A 196 -0.42 -3.28 -15.70
C ASN A 196 0.98 -2.70 -15.98
N ALA A 197 1.98 -2.98 -15.12
CA ALA A 197 3.25 -2.25 -15.10
C ALA A 197 4.04 -2.35 -16.42
N ASP A 198 3.98 -3.49 -17.09
CA ASP A 198 4.67 -3.76 -18.37
C ASP A 198 3.90 -3.24 -19.59
N GLU A 199 2.62 -2.91 -19.41
CA GLU A 199 1.81 -2.43 -20.52
C GLU A 199 2.38 -1.10 -21.04
N PRO A 200 2.35 -0.87 -22.37
CA PRO A 200 2.93 0.33 -22.93
C PRO A 200 2.32 1.61 -22.33
N PRO A 201 3.12 2.59 -21.88
CA PRO A 201 2.61 3.87 -21.38
C PRO A 201 1.70 4.62 -22.34
N LEU A 202 1.74 4.26 -23.62
CA LEU A 202 0.88 4.80 -24.66
C LEU A 202 -0.61 4.46 -24.47
N LEU A 203 -0.90 3.35 -23.78
CA LEU A 203 -2.26 2.86 -23.48
C LEU A 203 -2.79 3.38 -22.15
N ASP A 204 -2.11 4.32 -21.53
CA ASP A 204 -2.32 4.78 -20.16
C ASP A 204 -3.80 5.07 -19.83
N TYR A 205 -4.13 4.89 -18.56
CA TYR A 205 -5.49 5.05 -18.01
C TYR A 205 -5.97 6.50 -17.92
N ASN A 206 -5.15 7.48 -18.29
CA ASN A 206 -5.49 8.89 -18.28
C ASN A 206 -5.00 9.60 -19.55
N LEU A 207 -5.46 10.84 -19.76
CA LEU A 207 -5.11 11.69 -20.89
C LEU A 207 -4.12 12.81 -20.51
N GLU A 208 -3.56 12.77 -19.32
CA GLU A 208 -2.62 13.77 -18.82
C GLU A 208 -1.26 13.65 -19.53
N HIS A 209 -0.43 14.66 -19.37
CA HIS A 209 0.95 14.67 -19.89
C HIS A 209 1.07 14.45 -21.41
N GLY A 210 0.12 14.99 -22.19
CA GLY A 210 0.17 14.95 -23.66
C GLY A 210 -0.13 13.59 -24.27
N ARG A 211 -0.85 12.72 -23.56
CA ARG A 211 -1.33 11.44 -24.10
C ARG A 211 -2.24 11.65 -25.31
N ASN A 212 -2.16 10.72 -26.27
CA ASN A 212 -3.02 10.78 -27.46
C ASN A 212 -4.45 10.29 -27.14
N PRO A 213 -5.47 11.17 -27.20
CA PRO A 213 -6.85 10.78 -26.90
C PRO A 213 -7.41 9.72 -27.86
N ASP A 214 -6.86 9.59 -29.07
CA ASP A 214 -7.31 8.58 -30.04
C ASP A 214 -6.95 7.15 -29.62
N LEU A 215 -6.01 7.00 -28.70
CA LEU A 215 -5.55 5.71 -28.15
C LEU A 215 -6.21 5.37 -26.82
N PHE A 216 -6.87 6.35 -26.19
CA PHE A 216 -7.57 6.13 -24.94
C PHE A 216 -8.85 5.33 -25.14
N ASN A 217 -9.01 4.24 -24.40
CA ASN A 217 -10.23 3.45 -24.38
C ASN A 217 -10.61 3.09 -22.94
N ALA A 218 -11.57 3.82 -22.39
CA ALA A 218 -12.04 3.60 -21.00
C ALA A 218 -12.62 2.20 -20.74
N ALA A 219 -12.93 1.42 -21.77
CA ALA A 219 -13.40 0.05 -21.66
C ALA A 219 -12.28 -0.99 -21.79
N SER A 220 -11.05 -0.56 -22.08
CA SER A 220 -9.88 -1.43 -22.17
C SER A 220 -9.35 -1.75 -20.76
N PRO A 221 -8.98 -2.99 -20.47
CA PRO A 221 -8.31 -3.33 -19.21
C PRO A 221 -6.81 -2.98 -19.22
N TYR A 222 -6.25 -2.68 -20.40
CA TYR A 222 -4.81 -2.44 -20.54
C TYR A 222 -4.40 -1.13 -19.86
N ARG A 223 -3.27 -1.17 -19.17
CA ARG A 223 -2.69 -0.04 -18.45
C ARG A 223 -3.70 0.67 -17.53
N ALA A 224 -4.54 -0.10 -16.83
CA ALA A 224 -5.50 0.44 -15.87
C ALA A 224 -4.83 1.08 -14.63
N SER A 225 -3.53 0.85 -14.46
CA SER A 225 -2.62 1.46 -13.50
C SER A 225 -1.20 1.43 -14.07
N ASP A 226 -0.29 2.22 -13.54
CA ASP A 226 1.15 2.11 -13.78
C ASP A 226 1.83 1.15 -12.77
N HIS A 227 1.08 0.62 -11.80
CA HIS A 227 1.50 -0.39 -10.85
C HIS A 227 0.75 -1.71 -11.04
N ASP A 228 1.42 -2.80 -10.68
CA ASP A 228 0.82 -4.13 -10.57
C ASP A 228 0.27 -4.37 -9.16
N PRO A 229 -0.87 -5.06 -9.03
CA PRO A 229 -1.41 -5.41 -7.71
C PRO A 229 -0.61 -6.53 -7.06
N ILE A 230 -0.50 -6.45 -5.72
CA ILE A 230 0.01 -7.55 -4.88
C ILE A 230 -1.17 -8.34 -4.34
N ILE A 231 -1.18 -9.63 -4.59
CA ILE A 231 -2.21 -10.56 -4.11
C ILE A 231 -1.64 -11.37 -2.95
N ILE A 232 -2.36 -11.42 -1.84
CA ILE A 232 -1.99 -12.16 -0.64
C ILE A 232 -3.09 -13.18 -0.35
N GLY A 233 -2.74 -14.46 -0.32
CA GLY A 233 -3.60 -15.55 0.14
C GLY A 233 -3.41 -15.79 1.63
N LEU A 234 -4.50 -15.79 2.39
CA LEU A 234 -4.53 -16.05 3.83
C LEU A 234 -5.44 -17.23 4.16
N ASP A 235 -5.05 -18.03 5.13
CA ASP A 235 -5.90 -19.04 5.79
C ASP A 235 -6.01 -18.68 7.27
N LEU A 236 -7.05 -17.90 7.58
CA LEU A 236 -7.29 -17.38 8.94
C LEU A 236 -7.88 -18.44 9.91
N THR A 237 -7.87 -19.72 9.52
CA THR A 237 -8.28 -20.82 10.39
C THR A 237 -7.13 -21.39 11.23
N LYS A 238 -5.91 -20.90 11.03
CA LYS A 238 -4.69 -21.43 11.66
C LYS A 238 -4.31 -20.71 12.93
#